data_a5cd66181f445f80249bfa9990857218
#
_entry.id   a5cd66181f445f80249bfa9990857218
#
_cell.length_a   1.000
_cell.length_b   1.000
_cell.length_c   1.000
_cell.angle_alpha   90.00
_cell.angle_beta   90.00
_cell.angle_gamma   90.00
#
_symmetry.space_group_name_H-M   'P 1'
#
loop_
_entity.id
_entity.type
_entity.pdbx_description
1 polymer ?
#
loop_
_entity_poly.entity_id
_entity_poly.type
_entity_poly.pdbx_seq_one_letter_code
_entity_poly.pdbx_strand_id
1 'polypeptide(L)'
;MTQWTDVAVLPSWWLCGWVDTDSPGYRTVSIGGTPYTAAAGYHRWPDYIGAIDTAVGAGSWAATVNNRGAVRLSGSSAAVVWTDRAGWLMGMGTDPADSEGSVTSVTSRTPPPGCIPLIGANWVSVDRTAESQITVDRWQRGHGYVWGSAELWRWRLRMVRDAVPSFRSGHLLSGKVTLTSTLPDPSWSDSPWSSSNSSGYLDGYVVGVEGGRWLGPTREVYEVDLLVATAVGS
;
A
#
# COMPACT_ATOMS: atom_id res chain seq x y z
N MET A 1 16.06 -2.23 17.11
CA MET A 1 14.70 -1.83 16.68
C MET A 1 13.98 -3.08 16.23
N THR A 2 12.75 -3.29 16.69
CA THR A 2 11.92 -4.44 16.30
C THR A 2 11.56 -4.29 14.82
N GLN A 3 11.84 -5.31 14.03
CA GLN A 3 11.46 -5.29 12.62
C GLN A 3 9.98 -5.68 12.51
N TRP A 4 9.26 -5.13 11.52
CA TRP A 4 7.87 -5.48 11.25
C TRP A 4 7.63 -6.98 11.02
N THR A 5 8.66 -7.73 10.68
CA THR A 5 8.63 -9.19 10.52
C THR A 5 8.25 -9.96 11.79
N ASP A 6 8.29 -9.32 12.96
CA ASP A 6 8.07 -9.98 14.26
C ASP A 6 6.60 -10.03 14.68
N VAL A 7 5.67 -9.55 13.83
CA VAL A 7 4.24 -9.58 14.13
C VAL A 7 3.73 -11.03 14.16
N ALA A 8 3.22 -11.45 15.30
CA ALA A 8 2.83 -12.83 15.56
C ALA A 8 1.59 -13.30 14.78
N VAL A 9 0.73 -12.37 14.36
CA VAL A 9 -0.54 -12.69 13.68
C VAL A 9 -0.34 -12.58 12.18
N LEU A 10 -0.58 -13.68 11.45
CA LEU A 10 -0.63 -13.64 9.99
C LEU A 10 -1.89 -12.90 9.53
N PRO A 11 -1.75 -11.90 8.67
CA PRO A 11 -2.91 -11.22 8.11
C PRO A 11 -3.69 -12.16 7.20
N SER A 12 -5.02 -12.00 7.21
CA SER A 12 -5.92 -12.71 6.31
C SER A 12 -6.35 -11.85 5.11
N TRP A 13 -6.14 -10.54 5.19
CA TRP A 13 -6.48 -9.56 4.17
C TRP A 13 -5.44 -8.45 4.12
N TRP A 14 -5.41 -7.71 2.99
CA TRP A 14 -4.59 -6.52 2.82
C TRP A 14 -5.42 -5.40 2.20
N LEU A 15 -5.23 -4.19 2.71
CA LEU A 15 -5.68 -2.96 2.10
C LEU A 15 -4.47 -2.28 1.46
N CYS A 16 -4.37 -2.32 0.15
CA CYS A 16 -3.27 -1.73 -0.60
C CYS A 16 -3.73 -0.47 -1.34
N GLY A 17 -2.94 0.59 -1.27
CA GLY A 17 -3.15 1.81 -2.02
C GLY A 17 -2.61 1.72 -3.44
N TRP A 18 -2.86 2.80 -4.19
CA TRP A 18 -2.27 3.03 -5.49
C TRP A 18 -1.22 4.15 -5.38
N VAL A 19 -0.11 3.97 -6.07
CA VAL A 19 1.03 4.89 -6.03
C VAL A 19 1.18 5.55 -7.39
N ASP A 20 1.13 6.88 -7.38
CA ASP A 20 1.45 7.70 -8.55
C ASP A 20 2.96 7.97 -8.58
N THR A 21 3.66 7.28 -9.47
CA THR A 21 5.10 7.44 -9.67
C THR A 21 5.43 8.43 -10.79
N ASP A 22 4.44 9.04 -11.44
CA ASP A 22 4.67 10.18 -12.34
C ASP A 22 5.08 11.42 -11.52
N SER A 23 4.54 11.55 -10.30
CA SER A 23 5.00 12.56 -9.36
C SER A 23 6.41 12.24 -8.86
N PRO A 24 7.35 13.19 -8.90
CA PRO A 24 8.67 13.00 -8.29
C PRO A 24 8.51 12.79 -6.78
N GLY A 25 9.30 11.89 -6.22
CA GLY A 25 9.37 11.69 -4.77
C GLY A 25 8.94 10.31 -4.26
N TYR A 26 8.61 9.35 -5.13
CA TYR A 26 8.15 8.03 -4.69
C TYR A 26 8.83 6.83 -5.38
N ARG A 27 9.82 7.06 -6.23
CA ARG A 27 10.30 6.02 -7.14
C ARG A 27 11.80 5.75 -7.15
N THR A 28 12.60 6.50 -6.39
CA THR A 28 14.07 6.41 -6.48
C THR A 28 14.68 5.84 -5.21
N VAL A 29 15.54 4.84 -5.38
CA VAL A 29 16.40 4.26 -4.35
C VAL A 29 17.85 4.40 -4.81
N SER A 30 18.72 4.96 -3.97
CA SER A 30 20.16 5.02 -4.27
C SER A 30 20.89 3.91 -3.54
N ILE A 31 21.65 3.11 -4.28
CA ILE A 31 22.41 1.98 -3.76
C ILE A 31 23.87 2.14 -4.18
N GLY A 32 24.78 2.22 -3.21
CA GLY A 32 26.20 2.44 -3.47
C GLY A 32 26.47 3.77 -4.20
N GLY A 33 25.63 4.77 -4.02
CA GLY A 33 25.72 6.08 -4.70
C GLY A 33 25.08 6.12 -6.11
N THR A 34 24.57 4.98 -6.61
CA THR A 34 23.88 4.94 -7.92
C THR A 34 22.37 5.02 -7.70
N PRO A 35 21.66 5.97 -8.32
CA PRO A 35 20.21 6.06 -8.23
C PRO A 35 19.54 5.04 -9.16
N TYR A 36 18.61 4.27 -8.62
CA TYR A 36 17.73 3.36 -9.34
C TYR A 36 16.31 3.89 -9.28
N THR A 37 15.72 4.17 -10.44
CA THR A 37 14.41 4.82 -10.54
C THR A 37 13.41 3.88 -11.19
N ALA A 38 12.35 3.55 -10.47
CA ALA A 38 11.25 2.76 -10.98
C ALA A 38 10.53 3.46 -12.15
N ALA A 39 9.87 2.68 -13.00
CA ALA A 39 9.09 3.22 -14.11
C ALA A 39 8.00 4.19 -13.61
N ALA A 40 7.75 5.22 -14.39
CA ALA A 40 6.65 6.14 -14.16
C ALA A 40 5.30 5.46 -14.43
N GLY A 41 4.26 5.84 -13.70
CA GLY A 41 2.90 5.32 -13.88
C GLY A 41 2.08 5.33 -12.60
N TYR A 42 0.83 4.90 -12.70
CA TYR A 42 -0.09 4.75 -11.58
C TYR A 42 -0.25 3.27 -11.26
N HIS A 43 0.39 2.82 -10.19
CA HIS A 43 0.54 1.42 -9.83
C HIS A 43 -0.22 1.08 -8.55
N ARG A 44 -0.82 -0.10 -8.48
CA ARG A 44 -1.12 -0.70 -7.18
C ARG A 44 0.18 -0.84 -6.39
N TRP A 45 0.12 -0.73 -5.08
CA TRP A 45 1.33 -0.82 -4.26
C TRP A 45 2.18 -2.08 -4.51
N PRO A 46 1.61 -3.28 -4.68
CA PRO A 46 2.41 -4.44 -5.06
C PRO A 46 3.13 -4.28 -6.40
N ASP A 47 2.44 -3.77 -7.41
CA ASP A 47 3.04 -3.54 -8.75
C ASP A 47 4.14 -2.47 -8.67
N TYR A 48 3.97 -1.47 -7.80
CA TYR A 48 4.99 -0.48 -7.48
C TYR A 48 6.25 -1.14 -6.89
N ILE A 49 6.10 -2.09 -5.96
CA ILE A 49 7.27 -2.84 -5.45
C ILE A 49 7.94 -3.65 -6.55
N GLY A 50 7.17 -4.25 -7.47
CA GLY A 50 7.71 -4.90 -8.68
C GLY A 50 8.48 -3.94 -9.59
N ALA A 51 8.01 -2.70 -9.73
CA ALA A 51 8.73 -1.67 -10.49
C ALA A 51 10.05 -1.25 -9.78
N ILE A 52 10.06 -1.17 -8.45
CA ILE A 52 11.29 -0.97 -7.66
C ILE A 52 12.24 -2.16 -7.83
N ASP A 53 11.74 -3.41 -7.75
CA ASP A 53 12.53 -4.62 -7.97
C ASP A 53 13.23 -4.61 -9.32
N THR A 54 12.48 -4.31 -10.38
CA THR A 54 13.05 -4.17 -11.73
C THR A 54 14.14 -3.13 -11.81
N ALA A 55 13.94 -1.98 -11.17
CA ALA A 55 14.91 -0.89 -11.18
C ALA A 55 16.20 -1.29 -10.43
N VAL A 56 16.10 -1.79 -9.20
CA VAL A 56 17.27 -2.16 -8.38
C VAL A 56 17.95 -3.43 -8.89
N GLY A 57 17.27 -4.28 -9.64
CA GLY A 57 17.81 -5.46 -10.29
C GLY A 57 18.98 -5.15 -11.23
N ALA A 58 18.98 -3.97 -11.85
CA ALA A 58 20.12 -3.48 -12.64
C ALA A 58 21.41 -3.35 -11.82
N GLY A 59 21.31 -3.17 -10.50
CA GLY A 59 22.42 -3.13 -9.53
C GLY A 59 22.66 -4.45 -8.80
N SER A 60 22.07 -5.55 -9.24
CA SER A 60 22.12 -6.87 -8.57
C SER A 60 21.51 -6.85 -7.17
N TRP A 61 20.46 -6.05 -6.99
CA TRP A 61 19.62 -6.02 -5.81
C TRP A 61 18.22 -6.53 -6.16
N ALA A 62 17.49 -6.98 -5.15
CA ALA A 62 16.10 -7.44 -5.30
C ALA A 62 15.22 -6.80 -4.24
N ALA A 63 13.98 -6.50 -4.62
CA ALA A 63 12.91 -6.09 -3.71
C ALA A 63 11.88 -7.20 -3.60
N THR A 64 11.62 -7.68 -2.39
CA THR A 64 10.67 -8.75 -2.12
C THR A 64 9.67 -8.36 -1.05
N VAL A 65 8.48 -8.98 -1.05
CA VAL A 65 7.48 -8.81 0.00
C VAL A 65 7.23 -10.17 0.64
N ASN A 66 7.26 -10.22 1.97
CA ASN A 66 6.98 -11.46 2.69
C ASN A 66 5.46 -11.62 2.94
N ASN A 67 5.07 -12.77 3.48
CA ASN A 67 3.67 -13.11 3.82
C ASN A 67 3.04 -12.25 4.92
N ARG A 68 3.77 -11.31 5.50
CA ARG A 68 3.29 -10.31 6.47
C ARG A 68 3.22 -8.90 5.90
N GLY A 69 3.51 -8.74 4.60
CA GLY A 69 3.53 -7.46 3.91
C GLY A 69 4.81 -6.66 4.11
N ALA A 70 5.84 -7.19 4.80
CA ALA A 70 7.11 -6.50 4.95
C ALA A 70 7.91 -6.56 3.66
N VAL A 71 8.44 -5.41 3.22
CA VAL A 71 9.34 -5.30 2.08
C VAL A 71 10.77 -5.55 2.53
N ARG A 72 11.54 -6.28 1.72
CA ARG A 72 12.97 -6.45 1.89
C ARG A 72 13.69 -6.09 0.60
N LEU A 73 14.68 -5.20 0.71
CA LEU A 73 15.69 -5.01 -0.31
C LEU A 73 16.93 -5.81 0.08
N SER A 74 17.51 -6.56 -0.85
CA SER A 74 18.70 -7.37 -0.58
C SER A 74 19.61 -7.48 -1.81
N GLY A 75 20.93 -7.54 -1.58
CA GLY A 75 21.93 -7.63 -2.64
C GLY A 75 23.34 -7.62 -2.13
N SER A 76 24.28 -7.17 -2.93
CA SER A 76 25.68 -6.99 -2.55
C SER A 76 25.81 -5.91 -1.48
N SER A 77 26.87 -5.96 -0.64
CA SER A 77 27.09 -4.96 0.40
C SER A 77 27.24 -3.56 -0.18
N ALA A 78 26.32 -2.67 0.13
CA ALA A 78 26.31 -1.28 -0.30
C ALA A 78 25.53 -0.40 0.67
N ALA A 79 25.78 0.91 0.65
CA ALA A 79 24.93 1.87 1.34
C ALA A 79 23.60 2.03 0.59
N VAL A 80 22.48 2.02 1.32
CA VAL A 80 21.14 2.25 0.77
C VAL A 80 20.63 3.60 1.25
N VAL A 81 20.32 4.50 0.32
CA VAL A 81 19.89 5.86 0.61
C VAL A 81 18.55 6.14 -0.05
N TRP A 82 17.63 6.69 0.72
CA TRP A 82 16.32 7.14 0.26
C TRP A 82 16.43 8.58 -0.25
N THR A 83 16.40 8.77 -1.55
CA THR A 83 16.45 10.11 -2.17
C THR A 83 15.09 10.77 -2.24
N ASP A 84 14.04 9.98 -2.03
CA ASP A 84 12.65 10.42 -2.00
C ASP A 84 11.82 9.60 -0.98
N ARG A 85 10.50 9.63 -1.08
CA ARG A 85 9.59 8.90 -0.18
C ARG A 85 9.45 7.40 -0.46
N ALA A 86 10.24 6.82 -1.37
CA ALA A 86 10.17 5.39 -1.67
C ALA A 86 10.39 4.54 -0.41
N GLY A 87 11.38 4.88 0.41
CA GLY A 87 11.64 4.21 1.68
C GLY A 87 10.45 4.23 2.63
N TRP A 88 9.77 5.37 2.73
CA TRP A 88 8.56 5.49 3.54
C TRP A 88 7.42 4.59 3.03
N LEU A 89 7.15 4.58 1.73
CA LEU A 89 6.12 3.70 1.14
C LEU A 89 6.38 2.22 1.36
N MET A 90 7.65 1.84 1.48
CA MET A 90 8.07 0.48 1.81
C MET A 90 8.14 0.18 3.31
N GLY A 91 7.84 1.16 4.17
CA GLY A 91 7.92 1.00 5.63
C GLY A 91 9.35 0.95 6.18
N MET A 92 10.35 1.40 5.43
CA MET A 92 11.77 1.34 5.82
C MET A 92 12.24 2.56 6.60
N GLY A 93 11.59 3.71 6.39
CA GLY A 93 11.89 4.95 7.11
C GLY A 93 11.05 6.11 6.63
N THR A 94 11.04 7.20 7.39
CA THR A 94 10.25 8.41 7.10
C THR A 94 11.07 9.52 6.50
N ASP A 95 12.40 9.42 6.58
CA ASP A 95 13.34 10.47 6.21
C ASP A 95 14.51 9.84 5.42
N PRO A 96 15.10 10.53 4.43
CA PRO A 96 16.41 10.17 3.89
C PRO A 96 17.50 9.95 4.96
N ALA A 97 17.38 10.59 6.12
CA ALA A 97 18.24 10.36 7.26
C ALA A 97 18.14 8.94 7.87
N ASP A 98 17.05 8.22 7.60
CA ASP A 98 16.89 6.81 8.00
C ASP A 98 17.64 5.83 7.09
N SER A 99 18.43 6.35 6.17
CA SER A 99 19.23 5.55 5.24
C SER A 99 20.19 4.61 5.97
N GLU A 100 20.41 3.47 5.36
CA GLU A 100 21.31 2.46 5.90
C GLU A 100 22.74 2.63 5.35
N GLY A 101 23.72 2.43 6.22
CA GLY A 101 25.13 2.32 5.80
C GLY A 101 25.37 1.10 4.91
N SER A 102 26.60 0.63 4.84
CA SER A 102 26.93 -0.56 4.03
C SER A 102 26.27 -1.81 4.60
N VAL A 103 25.24 -2.30 3.93
CA VAL A 103 24.42 -3.45 4.32
C VAL A 103 24.20 -4.38 3.13
N THR A 104 23.85 -5.64 3.40
CA THR A 104 23.42 -6.61 2.38
C THR A 104 21.91 -6.75 2.28
N SER A 105 21.18 -6.20 3.24
CA SER A 105 19.73 -6.15 3.20
C SER A 105 19.16 -5.09 4.12
N VAL A 106 18.00 -4.52 3.71
CA VAL A 106 17.17 -3.64 4.51
C VAL A 106 15.75 -4.20 4.51
N THR A 107 15.08 -4.20 5.66
CA THR A 107 13.72 -4.71 5.79
C THR A 107 12.82 -3.66 6.44
N SER A 108 11.54 -3.66 6.08
CA SER A 108 10.53 -2.78 6.68
C SER A 108 10.60 -2.80 8.21
N ARG A 109 10.62 -1.63 8.81
CA ARG A 109 10.62 -1.40 10.27
C ARG A 109 9.21 -1.22 10.81
N THR A 110 8.30 -0.76 9.94
CA THR A 110 6.89 -0.51 10.23
C THR A 110 6.04 -1.12 9.12
N PRO A 111 4.73 -1.31 9.32
CA PRO A 111 3.83 -1.64 8.23
C PRO A 111 3.98 -0.62 7.10
N PRO A 112 4.19 -1.06 5.85
CA PRO A 112 4.28 -0.14 4.73
C PRO A 112 2.99 0.69 4.62
N PRO A 113 3.07 2.04 4.56
CA PRO A 113 1.86 2.87 4.42
C PRO A 113 1.09 2.60 3.13
N GLY A 114 1.73 2.02 2.14
CA GLY A 114 1.10 1.66 0.86
C GLY A 114 0.30 0.36 0.91
N CYS A 115 0.50 -0.51 1.93
CA CYS A 115 -0.25 -1.75 2.05
C CYS A 115 -0.36 -2.18 3.52
N ILE A 116 -1.57 -2.16 4.04
CA ILE A 116 -1.86 -2.44 5.45
C ILE A 116 -2.35 -3.89 5.61
N PRO A 117 -1.69 -4.68 6.47
CA PRO A 117 -2.17 -6.00 6.81
C PRO A 117 -3.42 -5.92 7.71
N LEU A 118 -4.41 -6.74 7.40
CA LEU A 118 -5.68 -6.80 8.10
C LEU A 118 -5.88 -8.20 8.68
N ILE A 119 -6.40 -8.27 9.90
CA ILE A 119 -6.81 -9.52 10.55
C ILE A 119 -8.25 -9.91 10.24
N GLY A 120 -8.97 -9.04 9.54
CA GLY A 120 -10.32 -9.30 9.05
C GLY A 120 -10.82 -8.16 8.18
N ALA A 121 -11.63 -8.52 7.20
CA ALA A 121 -12.35 -7.57 6.35
C ALA A 121 -13.72 -8.15 6.01
N ASN A 122 -14.73 -7.29 5.97
CA ASN A 122 -16.02 -7.59 5.36
C ASN A 122 -16.57 -6.33 4.68
N TRP A 123 -17.53 -6.51 3.79
CA TRP A 123 -18.11 -5.42 3.02
C TRP A 123 -19.59 -5.62 2.82
N VAL A 124 -20.31 -4.53 2.76
CA VAL A 124 -21.75 -4.47 2.45
C VAL A 124 -22.01 -3.34 1.49
N SER A 125 -22.91 -3.55 0.53
CA SER A 125 -23.44 -2.47 -0.31
C SER A 125 -24.26 -1.52 0.56
N VAL A 126 -24.02 -0.22 0.42
CA VAL A 126 -24.72 0.80 1.21
C VAL A 126 -25.82 1.44 0.38
N ASP A 127 -25.59 1.71 -0.90
CA ASP A 127 -26.57 2.24 -1.83
C ASP A 127 -26.09 2.05 -3.28
N ARG A 128 -27.04 1.91 -4.20
CA ARG A 128 -26.76 1.81 -5.64
C ARG A 128 -26.96 3.12 -6.39
N THR A 129 -27.45 4.16 -5.74
CA THR A 129 -27.89 5.40 -6.37
C THR A 129 -27.10 6.63 -5.97
N ALA A 130 -25.96 6.49 -5.30
CA ALA A 130 -25.16 7.64 -4.94
C ALA A 130 -24.62 8.33 -6.19
N GLU A 131 -25.23 9.42 -6.62
CA GLU A 131 -24.59 10.44 -7.43
C GLU A 131 -23.46 11.04 -6.58
N SER A 132 -22.30 10.40 -6.61
CA SER A 132 -21.16 10.89 -5.85
C SER A 132 -20.54 12.08 -6.57
N GLN A 133 -20.83 13.28 -6.09
CA GLN A 133 -19.96 14.42 -6.33
C GLN A 133 -18.69 14.22 -5.53
N ILE A 134 -17.67 13.73 -6.17
CA ILE A 134 -16.32 13.73 -5.60
C ILE A 134 -15.81 15.16 -5.70
N THR A 135 -15.68 15.83 -4.57
CA THR A 135 -15.10 17.16 -4.52
C THR A 135 -13.59 17.04 -4.67
N VAL A 136 -13.08 17.56 -5.76
CA VAL A 136 -11.64 17.67 -6.01
C VAL A 136 -11.04 18.62 -5.00
N ASP A 137 -9.95 18.24 -4.39
CA ASP A 137 -9.24 19.15 -3.51
C ASP A 137 -8.57 20.28 -4.31
N ARG A 138 -8.16 21.31 -3.57
CA ARG A 138 -7.53 22.56 -4.05
C ARG A 138 -6.27 22.33 -4.91
N TRP A 139 -5.75 21.11 -4.98
CA TRP A 139 -4.48 20.79 -5.64
C TRP A 139 -4.63 19.97 -6.92
N GLN A 140 -5.85 19.72 -7.40
CA GLN A 140 -6.15 19.03 -8.66
C GLN A 140 -5.44 17.66 -8.82
N ARG A 141 -5.07 17.01 -7.74
CA ARG A 141 -4.37 15.73 -7.81
C ARG A 141 -5.39 14.60 -7.91
N GLY A 142 -5.44 13.99 -9.09
CA GLY A 142 -5.77 12.60 -9.33
C GLY A 142 -7.02 12.00 -8.72
N HIS A 143 -8.03 12.77 -8.35
CA HIS A 143 -9.29 12.23 -7.88
C HIS A 143 -10.13 11.88 -9.09
N GLY A 144 -10.26 10.57 -9.34
CA GLY A 144 -11.09 10.08 -10.43
C GLY A 144 -12.52 10.56 -10.28
N TYR A 145 -13.02 11.28 -11.28
CA TYR A 145 -14.45 11.55 -11.41
C TYR A 145 -15.15 10.26 -11.79
N VAL A 146 -16.07 9.78 -10.95
CA VAL A 146 -16.97 8.71 -11.33
C VAL A 146 -18.21 9.39 -11.93
N TRP A 147 -18.21 9.57 -13.25
CA TRP A 147 -19.41 9.90 -14.02
C TRP A 147 -20.07 8.59 -14.41
N GLY A 148 -21.15 8.26 -13.75
CA GLY A 148 -21.91 7.04 -13.97
C GLY A 148 -22.46 6.48 -12.65
N SER A 149 -23.20 5.42 -12.72
CA SER A 149 -23.69 4.71 -11.56
C SER A 149 -22.50 4.07 -10.81
N ALA A 150 -22.06 4.69 -9.72
CA ALA A 150 -21.13 4.09 -8.80
C ALA A 150 -21.89 3.33 -7.73
N GLU A 151 -21.42 2.15 -7.37
CA GLU A 151 -21.87 1.45 -6.17
C GLU A 151 -21.07 1.95 -4.99
N LEU A 152 -21.77 2.30 -3.90
CA LEU A 152 -21.14 2.66 -2.64
C LEU A 152 -21.11 1.45 -1.72
N TRP A 153 -19.93 1.16 -1.23
CA TRP A 153 -19.66 0.04 -0.35
C TRP A 153 -19.14 0.53 0.99
N ARG A 154 -19.52 -0.14 2.06
CA ARG A 154 -18.88 0.00 3.36
C ARG A 154 -17.98 -1.20 3.59
N TRP A 155 -16.69 -0.95 3.70
CA TRP A 155 -15.68 -1.94 4.03
C TRP A 155 -15.33 -1.82 5.50
N ARG A 156 -15.70 -2.81 6.29
CA ARG A 156 -15.33 -2.89 7.70
C ARG A 156 -14.01 -3.63 7.83
N LEU A 157 -13.00 -2.92 8.29
CA LEU A 157 -11.63 -3.39 8.34
C LEU A 157 -11.18 -3.53 9.79
N ARG A 158 -10.45 -4.60 10.08
CA ARG A 158 -9.81 -4.84 11.37
C ARG A 158 -8.32 -5.00 11.18
N MET A 159 -7.55 -4.25 11.94
CA MET A 159 -6.08 -4.26 11.89
C MET A 159 -5.47 -4.35 13.28
N VAL A 160 -4.24 -4.82 13.33
CA VAL A 160 -3.46 -4.82 14.57
C VAL A 160 -3.02 -3.40 14.92
N ARG A 161 -2.76 -3.17 16.20
CA ARG A 161 -2.37 -1.86 16.75
C ARG A 161 -1.24 -1.21 15.98
N ASP A 162 -0.20 -1.98 15.62
CA ASP A 162 0.99 -1.44 14.97
C ASP A 162 0.75 -0.99 13.52
N ALA A 163 -0.33 -1.45 12.88
CA ALA A 163 -0.73 -1.01 11.55
C ALA A 163 -1.49 0.33 11.54
N VAL A 164 -2.05 0.75 12.68
CA VAL A 164 -2.90 1.95 12.76
C VAL A 164 -2.18 3.24 12.39
N PRO A 165 -0.92 3.49 12.81
CA PRO A 165 -0.20 4.69 12.39
C PRO A 165 -0.04 4.78 10.87
N SER A 166 0.34 3.68 10.22
CA SER A 166 0.48 3.62 8.76
C SER A 166 -0.86 3.81 8.05
N PHE A 167 -1.93 3.20 8.55
CA PHE A 167 -3.28 3.42 8.04
C PHE A 167 -3.69 4.90 8.12
N ARG A 168 -3.40 5.57 9.24
CA ARG A 168 -3.73 6.99 9.47
C ARG A 168 -2.80 7.97 8.78
N SER A 169 -1.74 7.51 8.13
CA SER A 169 -0.79 8.39 7.43
C SER A 169 -1.41 9.18 6.27
N GLY A 170 -2.63 8.86 5.88
CA GLY A 170 -3.39 9.54 4.85
C GLY A 170 -3.12 9.06 3.41
N HIS A 171 -2.07 8.28 3.18
CA HIS A 171 -1.73 7.81 1.83
C HIS A 171 -2.83 6.90 1.24
N LEU A 172 -3.31 5.94 2.03
CA LEU A 172 -4.39 5.04 1.60
C LEU A 172 -5.76 5.72 1.55
N LEU A 173 -5.95 6.78 2.35
CA LEU A 173 -7.27 7.40 2.53
C LEU A 173 -7.57 8.49 1.49
N SER A 174 -6.62 8.81 0.61
CA SER A 174 -6.73 9.91 -0.35
C SER A 174 -6.91 9.48 -1.80
N GLY A 175 -7.14 8.20 -2.07
CA GLY A 175 -7.15 7.75 -3.46
C GLY A 175 -7.78 6.39 -3.70
N LYS A 176 -7.33 5.75 -4.75
CA LYS A 176 -7.75 4.40 -5.12
C LYS A 176 -7.10 3.37 -4.21
N VAL A 177 -7.87 2.40 -3.78
CA VAL A 177 -7.44 1.30 -2.91
C VAL A 177 -7.88 -0.04 -3.47
N THR A 178 -7.16 -1.08 -3.09
CA THR A 178 -7.48 -2.48 -3.39
C THR A 178 -7.57 -3.26 -2.09
N LEU A 179 -8.67 -3.96 -1.87
CA LEU A 179 -8.84 -4.93 -0.80
C LEU A 179 -8.66 -6.33 -1.36
N THR A 180 -7.76 -7.12 -0.78
CA THR A 180 -7.46 -8.48 -1.26
C THR A 180 -7.14 -9.44 -0.12
N SER A 181 -7.43 -10.72 -0.32
CA SER A 181 -7.09 -11.80 0.62
C SER A 181 -5.70 -12.40 0.39
N THR A 182 -5.05 -12.08 -0.73
CA THR A 182 -3.73 -12.61 -1.06
C THR A 182 -2.78 -11.48 -1.44
N LEU A 183 -1.56 -11.50 -0.91
CA LEU A 183 -0.48 -10.76 -1.52
C LEU A 183 -0.03 -11.51 -2.78
N PRO A 184 0.38 -10.79 -3.83
CA PRO A 184 0.95 -11.44 -5.00
C PRO A 184 2.21 -12.22 -4.63
N ASP A 185 2.38 -13.36 -5.27
CA ASP A 185 3.64 -14.10 -5.24
C ASP A 185 4.77 -13.19 -5.74
N PRO A 186 5.94 -13.15 -5.11
CA PRO A 186 7.09 -12.37 -5.57
C PRO A 186 7.57 -12.71 -6.98
N SER A 187 7.12 -13.79 -7.58
CA SER A 187 7.35 -14.06 -9.01
C SER A 187 6.60 -13.12 -9.96
N TRP A 188 5.64 -12.35 -9.51
CA TRP A 188 4.89 -11.23 -10.12
C TRP A 188 4.48 -11.36 -11.60
N SER A 189 4.96 -12.36 -12.33
CA SER A 189 4.71 -12.54 -13.76
C SER A 189 3.25 -12.86 -14.10
N ASP A 190 2.52 -13.45 -13.15
CA ASP A 190 1.09 -13.80 -13.29
C ASP A 190 0.30 -13.22 -12.11
N SER A 191 0.51 -11.94 -11.88
CA SER A 191 -0.09 -11.22 -10.78
C SER A 191 -1.60 -11.48 -10.70
N PRO A 192 -2.14 -12.00 -9.56
CA PRO A 192 -3.57 -12.07 -9.32
C PRO A 192 -4.23 -10.69 -9.28
N TRP A 193 -3.44 -9.64 -9.45
CA TRP A 193 -3.82 -8.23 -9.58
C TRP A 193 -4.22 -7.85 -11.00
N SER A 194 -4.30 -8.82 -11.94
CA SER A 194 -4.85 -8.56 -13.25
C SER A 194 -6.30 -8.08 -13.15
N SER A 195 -6.71 -7.22 -14.04
CA SER A 195 -7.99 -6.51 -14.04
C SER A 195 -9.26 -7.39 -14.07
N SER A 196 -9.13 -8.71 -14.06
CA SER A 196 -10.26 -9.63 -14.01
C SER A 196 -10.68 -9.86 -12.55
N ASN A 197 -11.92 -9.53 -12.19
CA ASN A 197 -12.54 -9.73 -10.89
C ASN A 197 -12.56 -11.19 -10.39
N SER A 198 -11.94 -12.11 -11.09
CA SER A 198 -11.85 -13.53 -10.72
C SER A 198 -10.82 -13.84 -9.64
N SER A 199 -10.01 -12.88 -9.21
CA SER A 199 -8.85 -13.13 -8.35
C SER A 199 -9.01 -12.72 -6.88
N GLY A 200 -10.22 -12.48 -6.40
CA GLY A 200 -10.45 -12.26 -4.94
C GLY A 200 -9.99 -10.88 -4.43
N TYR A 201 -10.02 -9.85 -5.25
CA TYR A 201 -9.77 -8.47 -4.83
C TYR A 201 -10.91 -7.52 -5.23
N LEU A 202 -11.04 -6.43 -4.48
CA LEU A 202 -11.99 -5.35 -4.73
C LEU A 202 -11.22 -4.05 -4.88
N ASP A 203 -11.40 -3.37 -6.00
CA ASP A 203 -10.85 -2.04 -6.26
C ASP A 203 -11.91 -0.99 -6.02
N GLY A 204 -11.52 0.16 -5.49
CA GLY A 204 -12.42 1.30 -5.34
C GLY A 204 -11.73 2.56 -4.88
N TYR A 205 -12.48 3.65 -4.83
CA TYR A 205 -12.01 4.96 -4.37
C TYR A 205 -12.54 5.24 -2.97
N VAL A 206 -11.68 5.60 -2.05
CA VAL A 206 -12.08 5.99 -0.70
C VAL A 206 -12.82 7.33 -0.78
N VAL A 207 -14.09 7.34 -0.38
CA VAL A 207 -14.91 8.55 -0.31
C VAL A 207 -15.11 9.02 1.12
N GLY A 208 -14.84 8.17 2.10
CA GLY A 208 -14.93 8.54 3.50
C GLY A 208 -14.39 7.48 4.45
N VAL A 209 -14.14 7.91 5.66
CA VAL A 209 -13.76 7.04 6.79
C VAL A 209 -14.80 7.27 7.87
N GLU A 210 -15.49 6.21 8.28
CA GLU A 210 -16.51 6.28 9.31
C GLU A 210 -16.11 5.51 10.53
N GLY A 211 -16.35 6.10 11.69
CA GLY A 211 -16.07 5.46 12.96
C GLY A 211 -14.58 5.18 13.15
N GLY A 212 -14.30 4.35 14.05
CA GLY A 212 -12.94 3.89 14.37
C GLY A 212 -12.88 3.64 15.85
N ARG A 213 -12.75 2.39 16.23
CA ARG A 213 -12.76 1.99 17.63
C ARG A 213 -11.76 0.90 17.93
N TRP A 214 -11.24 0.96 19.12
CA TRP A 214 -10.43 -0.12 19.65
C TRP A 214 -11.35 -1.22 20.17
N LEU A 215 -11.02 -2.46 19.82
CA LEU A 215 -11.72 -3.64 20.29
C LEU A 215 -10.96 -4.22 21.50
N GLY A 216 -11.74 -4.60 22.52
CA GLY A 216 -11.20 -5.19 23.74
C GLY A 216 -10.46 -4.20 24.67
N PRO A 217 -10.21 -4.62 25.91
CA PRO A 217 -9.59 -3.76 26.93
C PRO A 217 -8.12 -3.47 26.65
N THR A 218 -7.41 -4.35 25.96
CA THR A 218 -5.97 -4.24 25.66
C THR A 218 -5.68 -3.32 24.47
N ARG A 219 -6.71 -2.92 23.69
CA ARG A 219 -6.56 -2.07 22.51
C ARG A 219 -5.56 -2.63 21.49
N GLU A 220 -5.56 -3.94 21.28
CA GLU A 220 -4.68 -4.61 20.32
C GLU A 220 -5.26 -4.61 18.89
N VAL A 221 -6.58 -4.49 18.77
CA VAL A 221 -7.29 -4.52 17.49
C VAL A 221 -8.04 -3.21 17.29
N TYR A 222 -7.86 -2.62 16.13
CA TYR A 222 -8.60 -1.43 15.68
C TYR A 222 -9.57 -1.81 14.57
N GLU A 223 -10.83 -1.41 14.72
CA GLU A 223 -11.88 -1.58 13.70
C GLU A 223 -12.28 -0.23 13.15
N VAL A 224 -12.43 -0.14 11.82
CA VAL A 224 -12.80 1.08 11.11
C VAL A 224 -13.63 0.73 9.88
N ASP A 225 -14.56 1.58 9.53
CA ASP A 225 -15.34 1.48 8.30
C ASP A 225 -14.81 2.47 7.25
N LEU A 226 -14.51 1.97 6.05
CA LEU A 226 -14.25 2.79 4.88
C LEU A 226 -15.49 2.82 4.00
N LEU A 227 -15.88 4.02 3.55
CA LEU A 227 -16.81 4.18 2.44
C LEU A 227 -16.00 4.20 1.14
N VAL A 228 -16.35 3.31 0.23
CA VAL A 228 -15.62 3.08 -1.01
C VAL A 228 -16.59 3.10 -2.19
N ALA A 229 -16.32 3.93 -3.17
CA ALA A 229 -17.04 3.95 -4.43
C ALA A 229 -16.35 3.02 -5.44
N THR A 230 -17.11 2.11 -6.04
CA THR A 230 -16.64 1.23 -7.11
C THR A 230 -17.33 1.60 -8.41
N ALA A 231 -16.61 1.60 -9.54
CA ALA A 231 -17.23 1.75 -10.83
C ALA A 231 -18.11 0.53 -11.09
N VAL A 232 -19.38 0.73 -11.43
CA VAL A 232 -20.23 -0.35 -11.95
C VAL A 232 -19.76 -0.67 -13.34
N GLY A 233 -19.35 -1.91 -13.55
CA GLY A 233 -18.59 -2.43 -14.64
C GLY A 233 -18.85 -1.81 -16.02
N SER A 234 -17.78 -1.48 -16.68
CA SER A 234 -17.69 -1.30 -18.13
C SER A 234 -17.41 -2.65 -18.78
#